data_4a78a01d37b7f267bd1a7f66c86fea4a
#
_entry.id   4a78a01d37b7f267bd1a7f66c86fea4a
#
_cell.length_a   1.000
_cell.length_b   1.000
_cell.length_c   1.000
_cell.angle_alpha   90.00
_cell.angle_beta   90.00
_cell.angle_gamma   90.00
#
_symmetry.space_group_name_H-M   'P 1'
#
loop_
_entity.id
_entity.type
_entity.pdbx_description
1 polymer ?
#
loop_
_entity_poly.entity_id
_entity_poly.type
_entity_poly.pdbx_seq_one_letter_code
_entity_poly.pdbx_strand_id
1 'polypeptide(L)'
;MLFRSGPIVAVHHGPGTTTQKFGGEGTGLKSWNFKLGWKTDTWYTLVSRCWPVGDHTFYGFWVRAADTGQWTHLITMDVAAKDAWFQGGTDAFIEDWLDTGKNQRTTNLRGGWKRKRTGEWHPFGNGRYSVNSWDLVKGKRSFNYHTNWNGGVSKDSTGEFYFMTAGGAETKPTSANPSKHVLKRTKTEPSNAPLGIKSLRARPAQGTTLVVE
;
A
#
# COMPACT_ATOMS: atom_id res chain seq x y z
N MET A 1 -22.07 -15.05 -5.55
CA MET A 1 -22.62 -14.75 -4.22
C MET A 1 -22.16 -13.35 -3.84
N LEU A 2 -23.01 -12.33 -3.96
CA LEU A 2 -22.67 -10.96 -3.60
C LEU A 2 -22.69 -10.86 -2.07
N PHE A 3 -21.54 -10.81 -1.44
CA PHE A 3 -21.44 -10.45 -0.04
C PHE A 3 -21.87 -8.98 0.10
N ARG A 4 -23.02 -8.73 0.66
CA ARG A 4 -23.35 -7.40 1.17
C ARG A 4 -22.54 -7.22 2.45
N SER A 5 -21.33 -6.69 2.32
CA SER A 5 -20.64 -6.15 3.48
C SER A 5 -21.46 -4.98 4.02
N GLY A 6 -21.67 -4.94 5.32
CA GLY A 6 -22.21 -3.77 6.00
C GLY A 6 -21.33 -2.52 5.73
N PRO A 7 -21.72 -1.35 6.27
CA PRO A 7 -20.95 -0.12 6.05
C PRO A 7 -19.54 -0.27 6.63
N ILE A 8 -18.55 0.15 5.85
CA ILE A 8 -17.17 0.28 6.32
C ILE A 8 -17.07 1.58 7.09
N VAL A 9 -16.56 1.52 8.32
CA VAL A 9 -16.39 2.70 9.18
C VAL A 9 -14.95 2.79 9.69
N ALA A 10 -14.45 4.01 9.90
CA ALA A 10 -13.16 4.19 10.54
C ALA A 10 -13.34 4.17 12.05
N VAL A 11 -12.69 3.22 12.73
CA VAL A 11 -12.67 3.10 14.20
C VAL A 11 -11.48 3.79 14.83
N HIS A 12 -10.49 4.14 14.02
CA HIS A 12 -9.35 4.96 14.42
C HIS A 12 -8.89 5.84 13.25
N HIS A 13 -8.61 7.10 13.55
CA HIS A 13 -7.98 8.06 12.66
C HIS A 13 -6.66 8.51 13.25
N GLY A 14 -5.56 8.35 12.55
CA GLY A 14 -4.29 8.96 12.90
C GLY A 14 -4.34 10.48 12.80
N PRO A 15 -3.44 11.20 13.47
CA PRO A 15 -3.41 12.65 13.40
C PRO A 15 -3.34 13.18 11.96
N GLY A 16 -4.30 14.03 11.57
CA GLY A 16 -4.39 14.58 10.21
C GLY A 16 -4.98 13.66 9.16
N THR A 17 -5.42 12.46 9.51
CA THR A 17 -6.13 11.56 8.61
C THR A 17 -7.60 11.93 8.52
N THR A 18 -8.11 12.02 7.30
CA THR A 18 -9.51 12.24 6.97
C THR A 18 -10.06 11.06 6.19
N THR A 19 -11.38 10.92 6.21
CA THR A 19 -12.08 9.84 5.50
C THR A 19 -13.29 10.37 4.73
N GLN A 20 -13.63 9.65 3.69
CA GLN A 20 -14.84 9.92 2.88
C GLN A 20 -15.38 8.60 2.34
N LYS A 21 -16.68 8.50 2.19
CA LYS A 21 -17.30 7.38 1.47
C LYS A 21 -16.73 7.30 0.06
N PHE A 22 -16.40 6.10 -0.37
CA PHE A 22 -15.94 5.81 -1.72
C PHE A 22 -17.06 5.20 -2.53
N GLY A 23 -17.16 5.61 -3.79
CA GLY A 23 -18.12 5.09 -4.78
C GLY A 23 -17.52 5.14 -6.17
N GLY A 24 -18.23 4.59 -7.17
CA GLY A 24 -17.76 4.49 -8.55
C GLY A 24 -17.30 3.09 -8.89
N GLU A 25 -16.13 2.69 -8.49
CA GLU A 25 -15.56 1.34 -8.69
C GLU A 25 -15.91 0.35 -7.57
N GLY A 26 -16.96 0.62 -6.84
CA GLY A 26 -17.42 -0.15 -5.68
C GLY A 26 -17.88 0.76 -4.57
N THR A 27 -18.15 0.18 -3.40
CA THR A 27 -18.51 0.92 -2.19
C THR A 27 -17.48 0.68 -1.10
N GLY A 28 -17.18 1.70 -0.33
CA GLY A 28 -16.20 1.58 0.73
C GLY A 28 -15.91 2.91 1.42
N LEU A 29 -14.79 2.94 2.11
CA LEU A 29 -14.26 4.11 2.78
C LEU A 29 -12.86 4.37 2.25
N LYS A 30 -12.59 5.58 1.75
CA LYS A 30 -11.25 6.05 1.42
C LYS A 30 -10.72 6.94 2.54
N SER A 31 -9.42 6.94 2.72
CA SER A 31 -8.72 7.80 3.67
C SER A 31 -7.51 8.46 3.02
N TRP A 32 -7.12 9.63 3.52
CA TRP A 32 -5.91 10.33 3.13
C TRP A 32 -5.35 11.16 4.28
N ASN A 33 -4.06 11.45 4.20
CA ASN A 33 -3.37 12.27 5.17
C ASN A 33 -2.32 13.17 4.47
N PHE A 34 -2.68 14.41 4.23
CA PHE A 34 -1.77 15.39 3.61
C PHE A 34 -0.71 15.92 4.60
N LYS A 35 -0.93 15.78 5.91
CA LYS A 35 0.04 16.22 6.93
C LYS A 35 1.25 15.31 7.04
N LEU A 36 1.12 14.04 6.60
CA LEU A 36 2.25 13.12 6.57
C LEU A 36 3.37 13.65 5.66
N GLY A 37 3.02 14.21 4.51
CA GLY A 37 3.94 14.78 3.53
C GLY A 37 4.91 13.73 2.98
N TRP A 38 4.73 13.30 1.74
CA TRP A 38 5.70 12.45 1.07
C TRP A 38 6.86 13.29 0.57
N LYS A 39 8.09 12.82 0.80
CA LYS A 39 9.31 13.43 0.26
C LYS A 39 9.85 12.52 -0.84
N THR A 40 10.33 13.12 -1.93
CA THR A 40 11.09 12.39 -2.95
C THR A 40 12.39 11.85 -2.34
N ASP A 41 12.95 10.83 -2.95
CA ASP A 41 14.22 10.20 -2.55
C ASP A 41 14.26 9.69 -1.10
N THR A 42 13.08 9.42 -0.55
CA THR A 42 12.92 8.88 0.81
C THR A 42 12.20 7.55 0.77
N TRP A 43 12.76 6.55 1.44
CA TRP A 43 12.12 5.25 1.60
C TRP A 43 11.07 5.30 2.71
N TYR A 44 9.94 4.66 2.44
CA TYR A 44 8.85 4.48 3.39
C TYR A 44 8.53 3.01 3.56
N THR A 45 8.37 2.56 4.81
CA THR A 45 7.81 1.24 5.07
C THR A 45 6.30 1.35 5.22
N LEU A 46 5.57 0.64 4.37
CA LEU A 46 4.12 0.56 4.41
C LEU A 46 3.70 -0.76 5.04
N VAL A 47 2.80 -0.72 6.00
CA VAL A 47 2.25 -1.92 6.63
C VAL A 47 0.73 -1.87 6.58
N SER A 48 0.15 -2.90 5.95
CA SER A 48 -1.28 -3.18 6.03
C SER A 48 -1.47 -4.46 6.84
N ARG A 49 -2.40 -4.45 7.77
CA ARG A 49 -2.73 -5.59 8.60
C ARG A 49 -4.24 -5.74 8.72
N CYS A 50 -4.73 -6.97 8.72
CA CYS A 50 -6.11 -7.26 9.08
C CYS A 50 -6.17 -8.28 10.22
N TRP A 51 -7.22 -8.19 11.03
CA TRP A 51 -7.46 -9.09 12.16
C TRP A 51 -8.96 -9.17 12.47
N PRO A 52 -9.44 -10.34 12.99
CA PRO A 52 -10.84 -10.49 13.35
C PRO A 52 -11.16 -9.80 14.68
N VAL A 53 -12.37 -9.23 14.77
CA VAL A 53 -12.97 -8.69 15.99
C VAL A 53 -14.45 -9.10 16.01
N GLY A 54 -14.79 -10.13 16.76
CA GLY A 54 -16.13 -10.72 16.71
C GLY A 54 -16.48 -11.22 15.31
N ASP A 55 -17.60 -10.76 14.76
CA ASP A 55 -18.05 -11.07 13.41
C ASP A 55 -17.58 -10.04 12.36
N HIS A 56 -16.62 -9.19 12.72
CA HIS A 56 -16.03 -8.17 11.87
C HIS A 56 -14.57 -8.48 11.55
N THR A 57 -14.05 -7.83 10.54
CA THR A 57 -12.61 -7.80 10.23
C THR A 57 -12.12 -6.36 10.21
N PHE A 58 -11.11 -6.08 11.01
CA PHE A 58 -10.48 -4.77 11.08
C PHE A 58 -9.28 -4.72 10.14
N TYR A 59 -9.06 -3.55 9.49
CA TYR A 59 -7.94 -3.28 8.60
C TYR A 59 -7.21 -2.03 9.07
N GLY A 60 -5.96 -2.20 9.47
CA GLY A 60 -5.11 -1.09 9.87
C GLY A 60 -4.02 -0.80 8.84
N PHE A 61 -3.65 0.47 8.72
CA PHE A 61 -2.58 0.94 7.83
C PHE A 61 -1.62 1.86 8.56
N TRP A 62 -0.32 1.56 8.44
CA TRP A 62 0.78 2.30 9.07
C TRP A 62 1.84 2.64 8.05
N VAL A 63 2.52 3.76 8.30
CA VAL A 63 3.65 4.25 7.52
C VAL A 63 4.81 4.56 8.45
N ARG A 64 6.02 4.20 8.03
CA ARG A 64 7.26 4.61 8.68
C ARG A 64 8.15 5.31 7.66
N ALA A 65 8.55 6.54 7.94
CA ALA A 65 9.55 7.24 7.18
C ALA A 65 10.95 6.75 7.57
N ALA A 66 11.82 6.48 6.61
CA ALA A 66 13.14 5.93 6.89
C ALA A 66 14.08 6.98 7.51
N ASP A 67 13.90 8.24 7.14
CA ASP A 67 14.72 9.36 7.62
C ASP A 67 14.52 9.67 9.11
N THR A 68 13.30 9.56 9.62
CA THR A 68 12.96 9.82 11.01
C THR A 68 12.83 8.56 11.85
N GLY A 69 12.60 7.43 11.22
CA GLY A 69 12.30 6.17 11.89
C GLY A 69 10.95 6.12 12.59
N GLN A 70 10.12 7.17 12.48
CA GLN A 70 8.83 7.25 13.16
C GLN A 70 7.75 6.49 12.45
N TRP A 71 6.93 5.76 13.21
CA TRP A 71 5.72 5.15 12.76
C TRP A 71 4.53 6.09 12.91
N THR A 72 3.71 6.15 11.88
CA THR A 72 2.42 6.83 11.89
C THR A 72 1.34 5.80 11.63
N HIS A 73 0.44 5.61 12.57
CA HIS A 73 -0.80 4.86 12.36
C HIS A 73 -1.78 5.78 11.63
N LEU A 74 -2.07 5.49 10.38
CA LEU A 74 -2.94 6.35 9.57
C LEU A 74 -4.41 6.11 9.86
N ILE A 75 -4.82 4.84 9.85
CA ILE A 75 -6.24 4.50 9.99
C ILE A 75 -6.41 3.05 10.45
N THR A 76 -7.50 2.77 11.16
CA THR A 76 -8.11 1.45 11.26
C THR A 76 -9.55 1.52 10.81
N MET A 77 -9.91 0.66 9.87
CA MET A 77 -11.26 0.51 9.33
C MET A 77 -11.90 -0.77 9.84
N ASP A 78 -13.16 -0.71 10.22
CA ASP A 78 -14.00 -1.83 10.55
C ASP A 78 -14.82 -2.23 9.32
N VAL A 79 -14.73 -3.49 8.96
CA VAL A 79 -15.53 -4.11 7.89
C VAL A 79 -16.46 -5.12 8.53
N ALA A 80 -17.78 -4.91 8.41
CA ALA A 80 -18.82 -5.79 8.93
C ALA A 80 -18.90 -7.10 8.11
N ALA A 81 -17.80 -7.84 8.10
CA ALA A 81 -17.68 -9.15 7.48
C ALA A 81 -16.66 -9.99 8.25
N LYS A 82 -17.07 -11.19 8.61
CA LYS A 82 -16.21 -12.15 9.29
C LYS A 82 -15.19 -12.72 8.33
N ASP A 83 -13.97 -12.91 8.83
CA ASP A 83 -12.89 -13.59 8.10
C ASP A 83 -12.56 -13.03 6.70
N ALA A 84 -12.74 -11.73 6.52
CA ALA A 84 -12.38 -11.03 5.30
C ALA A 84 -10.87 -10.75 5.25
N TRP A 85 -10.07 -11.74 4.88
CA TRP A 85 -8.62 -11.67 4.87
C TRP A 85 -8.07 -11.11 3.56
N PHE A 86 -6.84 -10.54 3.62
CA PHE A 86 -6.10 -10.23 2.39
C PHE A 86 -5.91 -11.49 1.54
N GLN A 87 -6.09 -11.34 0.23
CA GLN A 87 -5.82 -12.41 -0.71
C GLN A 87 -4.32 -12.59 -0.97
N GLY A 88 -3.96 -13.65 -1.70
CA GLY A 88 -2.58 -14.05 -1.86
C GLY A 88 -1.69 -13.13 -2.69
N GLY A 89 -2.24 -12.37 -3.64
CA GLY A 89 -1.52 -11.44 -4.50
C GLY A 89 -1.24 -10.09 -3.84
N THR A 90 -0.28 -9.37 -4.40
CA THR A 90 -0.01 -7.97 -4.05
C THR A 90 0.36 -7.25 -5.33
N ASP A 91 -0.35 -6.18 -5.61
CA ASP A 91 -0.13 -5.33 -6.76
C ASP A 91 0.31 -3.94 -6.31
N ALA A 92 1.12 -3.30 -7.14
CA ALA A 92 1.47 -1.90 -7.01
C ALA A 92 1.51 -1.29 -8.41
N PHE A 93 1.00 -0.10 -8.56
CA PHE A 93 0.93 0.55 -9.86
C PHE A 93 1.12 2.06 -9.77
N ILE A 94 1.49 2.65 -10.90
CA ILE A 94 1.43 4.08 -11.13
C ILE A 94 0.24 4.33 -12.06
N GLU A 95 -0.66 5.18 -11.63
CA GLU A 95 -1.85 5.55 -12.40
C GLU A 95 -1.78 7.00 -12.85
N ASP A 96 -2.13 7.25 -14.10
CA ASP A 96 -2.23 8.59 -14.69
C ASP A 96 -3.70 8.98 -14.93
N TRP A 97 -4.51 8.91 -13.90
CA TRP A 97 -5.94 9.20 -13.98
C TRP A 97 -6.26 10.67 -14.28
N LEU A 98 -5.33 11.61 -14.04
CA LEU A 98 -5.46 13.01 -14.41
C LEU A 98 -4.97 13.30 -15.83
N ASP A 99 -4.55 12.27 -16.56
CA ASP A 99 -4.09 12.36 -17.94
C ASP A 99 -2.92 13.36 -18.14
N THR A 100 -1.97 13.31 -17.21
CA THR A 100 -0.80 14.17 -17.16
C THR A 100 0.50 13.43 -17.51
N GLY A 101 0.43 12.39 -18.33
CA GLY A 101 1.53 11.51 -18.72
C GLY A 101 2.75 12.18 -19.33
N LYS A 102 2.67 13.48 -19.66
CA LYS A 102 3.84 14.28 -20.06
C LYS A 102 4.90 14.39 -18.96
N ASN A 103 4.51 14.23 -17.70
CA ASN A 103 5.40 14.29 -16.55
C ASN A 103 5.81 12.87 -16.13
N GLN A 104 7.11 12.65 -16.02
CA GLN A 104 7.64 11.38 -15.54
C GLN A 104 7.30 11.18 -14.07
N ARG A 105 6.87 9.96 -13.74
CA ARG A 105 6.65 9.50 -12.37
C ARG A 105 7.40 8.20 -12.17
N THR A 106 8.14 8.11 -11.09
CA THR A 106 8.89 6.90 -10.74
C THR A 106 8.58 6.50 -9.30
N THR A 107 8.42 5.21 -9.06
CA THR A 107 8.37 4.63 -7.72
C THR A 107 9.20 3.37 -7.65
N ASN A 108 9.79 3.14 -6.48
CA ASN A 108 10.66 2.01 -6.20
C ASN A 108 10.04 1.15 -5.09
N LEU A 109 10.21 -0.17 -5.17
CA LEU A 109 9.67 -1.14 -4.22
C LEU A 109 10.74 -2.14 -3.83
N ARG A 110 10.96 -2.35 -2.53
CA ARG A 110 11.87 -3.37 -2.03
C ARG A 110 11.43 -3.94 -0.70
N GLY A 111 12.00 -5.06 -0.30
CA GLY A 111 11.81 -5.64 1.03
C GLY A 111 10.37 -6.02 1.34
N GLY A 112 9.58 -6.36 0.33
CA GLY A 112 8.19 -6.73 0.52
C GLY A 112 8.02 -8.10 1.16
N TRP A 113 7.14 -8.19 2.16
CA TRP A 113 6.83 -9.40 2.90
C TRP A 113 5.34 -9.54 3.16
N LYS A 114 4.90 -10.78 3.22
CA LYS A 114 3.56 -11.16 3.64
C LYS A 114 3.63 -12.08 4.84
N ARG A 115 2.83 -11.80 5.87
CA ARG A 115 2.68 -12.68 7.03
C ARG A 115 1.38 -13.43 6.94
N LYS A 116 1.43 -14.76 7.04
CA LYS A 116 0.25 -15.61 7.12
C LYS A 116 -0.41 -15.53 8.51
N ARG A 117 -1.64 -16.05 8.61
CA ARG A 117 -2.34 -16.21 9.89
C ARG A 117 -1.59 -17.11 10.86
N THR A 118 -0.84 -18.08 10.36
CA THR A 118 0.04 -18.96 11.14
C THR A 118 1.22 -18.24 11.79
N GLY A 119 1.46 -16.98 11.44
CA GLY A 119 2.61 -16.20 11.90
C GLY A 119 3.82 -16.28 11.00
N GLU A 120 3.83 -17.17 10.01
CA GLU A 120 4.93 -17.37 9.06
C GLU A 120 5.08 -16.20 8.09
N TRP A 121 6.32 -15.72 7.92
CA TRP A 121 6.65 -14.67 6.97
C TRP A 121 7.09 -15.25 5.61
N HIS A 122 6.56 -14.69 4.55
CA HIS A 122 6.93 -15.00 3.19
C HIS A 122 7.38 -13.74 2.46
N PRO A 123 8.59 -13.73 1.91
CA PRO A 123 9.02 -12.62 1.07
C PRO A 123 8.17 -12.58 -0.20
N PHE A 124 7.93 -11.39 -0.73
CA PHE A 124 7.34 -11.26 -2.05
C PHE A 124 8.23 -11.95 -3.07
N GLY A 125 7.59 -12.71 -3.94
CA GLY A 125 8.28 -13.54 -4.91
C GLY A 125 8.82 -12.76 -6.10
N ASN A 126 8.76 -13.42 -7.25
CA ASN A 126 9.09 -12.83 -8.52
C ASN A 126 8.08 -11.72 -8.86
N GLY A 127 8.57 -10.56 -9.24
CA GLY A 127 7.74 -9.48 -9.76
C GLY A 127 7.36 -9.76 -11.23
N ARG A 128 6.10 -9.53 -11.58
CA ARG A 128 5.67 -9.38 -12.95
C ARG A 128 5.37 -7.91 -13.18
N TYR A 129 6.07 -7.32 -14.12
CA TYR A 129 5.78 -5.97 -14.58
C TYR A 129 4.93 -6.01 -15.84
N SER A 130 3.91 -5.20 -15.90
CA SER A 130 3.09 -5.02 -17.09
C SER A 130 2.57 -3.59 -17.18
N VAL A 131 2.35 -3.14 -18.39
CA VAL A 131 1.70 -1.88 -18.67
C VAL A 131 0.32 -2.19 -19.21
N ASN A 132 -0.67 -1.50 -18.68
CA ASN A 132 -2.03 -1.61 -19.18
C ASN A 132 -2.11 -1.05 -20.60
N SER A 133 -2.53 -1.86 -21.55
CA SER A 133 -2.66 -1.47 -22.96
C SER A 133 -4.10 -1.44 -23.45
N TRP A 134 -5.03 -2.02 -22.70
CA TRP A 134 -6.41 -2.19 -23.15
C TRP A 134 -7.30 -0.96 -22.85
N ASP A 135 -6.92 -0.11 -21.90
CA ASP A 135 -7.59 1.17 -21.62
C ASP A 135 -7.11 2.31 -22.56
N LEU A 136 -6.13 2.03 -23.40
CA LEU A 136 -5.48 3.04 -24.23
C LEU A 136 -6.27 3.24 -25.52
N VAL A 137 -7.16 4.21 -25.51
CA VAL A 137 -7.96 4.57 -26.68
C VAL A 137 -7.23 5.63 -27.49
N LYS A 138 -6.97 5.33 -28.77
CA LYS A 138 -6.38 6.29 -29.73
C LYS A 138 -7.21 7.58 -29.77
N GLY A 139 -6.53 8.71 -29.66
CA GLY A 139 -7.17 10.03 -29.61
C GLY A 139 -7.46 10.54 -28.20
N LYS A 140 -7.33 9.73 -27.16
CA LYS A 140 -7.31 10.20 -25.78
C LYS A 140 -5.93 10.70 -25.38
N ARG A 141 -5.86 11.64 -24.43
CA ARG A 141 -4.57 12.26 -24.02
C ARG A 141 -3.60 11.22 -23.44
N SER A 142 -4.08 10.27 -22.66
CA SER A 142 -3.30 9.15 -22.11
C SER A 142 -2.60 8.32 -23.18
N PHE A 143 -3.20 8.21 -24.38
CA PHE A 143 -2.62 7.49 -25.50
C PHE A 143 -1.31 8.11 -26.00
N ASN A 144 -1.13 9.40 -25.86
CA ASN A 144 0.08 10.11 -26.33
C ASN A 144 1.35 9.65 -25.60
N TYR A 145 1.20 9.04 -24.42
CA TYR A 145 2.31 8.58 -23.58
C TYR A 145 2.30 7.06 -23.37
N HIS A 146 1.55 6.31 -24.15
CA HIS A 146 1.37 4.87 -24.00
C HIS A 146 2.65 4.05 -24.18
N THR A 147 3.66 4.60 -24.85
CA THR A 147 4.98 3.98 -25.03
C THR A 147 6.02 4.49 -24.03
N ASN A 148 5.68 5.51 -23.20
CA ASN A 148 6.60 6.16 -22.28
C ASN A 148 6.50 5.51 -20.90
N TRP A 149 7.10 4.35 -20.77
CA TRP A 149 7.16 3.59 -19.53
C TRP A 149 8.48 2.83 -19.43
N ASN A 150 8.85 2.48 -18.23
CA ASN A 150 9.93 1.53 -17.96
C ASN A 150 9.70 0.80 -16.65
N GLY A 151 10.26 -0.38 -16.49
CA GLY A 151 10.18 -1.14 -15.26
C GLY A 151 11.15 -2.31 -15.25
N GLY A 152 11.59 -2.66 -14.08
CA GLY A 152 12.59 -3.71 -13.93
C GLY A 152 13.19 -3.77 -12.54
N VAL A 153 14.43 -4.24 -12.48
CA VAL A 153 15.25 -4.27 -11.27
C VAL A 153 16.41 -3.30 -11.42
N SER A 154 16.66 -2.55 -10.35
CA SER A 154 17.82 -1.70 -10.20
C SER A 154 18.44 -1.92 -8.82
N LYS A 155 19.54 -1.23 -8.51
CA LYS A 155 20.21 -1.31 -7.21
C LYS A 155 20.75 0.04 -6.77
N ASP A 156 20.76 0.24 -5.46
CA ASP A 156 21.47 1.32 -4.79
C ASP A 156 22.51 0.75 -3.79
N SER A 157 23.09 1.60 -2.97
CA SER A 157 24.05 1.19 -1.92
C SER A 157 23.44 0.24 -0.86
N THR A 158 22.13 0.15 -0.78
CA THR A 158 21.39 -0.64 0.21
C THR A 158 20.83 -1.95 -0.35
N GLY A 159 20.90 -2.16 -1.67
CA GLY A 159 20.49 -3.40 -2.32
C GLY A 159 19.63 -3.21 -3.55
N GLU A 160 19.04 -4.31 -4.00
CA GLU A 160 18.18 -4.33 -5.18
C GLU A 160 16.76 -3.90 -4.87
N PHE A 161 16.11 -3.28 -5.85
CA PHE A 161 14.71 -2.87 -5.79
C PHE A 161 14.04 -3.00 -7.17
N TYR A 162 12.73 -3.21 -7.17
CA TYR A 162 11.91 -3.01 -8.35
C TYR A 162 11.69 -1.51 -8.57
N PHE A 163 11.78 -1.07 -9.80
CA PHE A 163 11.37 0.27 -10.18
C PHE A 163 10.23 0.22 -11.21
N MET A 164 9.40 1.24 -11.17
CA MET A 164 8.39 1.51 -12.17
C MET A 164 8.44 2.98 -12.54
N THR A 165 8.40 3.26 -13.83
CA THR A 165 8.37 4.62 -14.38
C THR A 165 7.25 4.72 -15.41
N ALA A 166 6.44 5.75 -15.32
CA ALA A 166 5.39 6.05 -16.27
C ALA A 166 5.43 7.53 -16.67
N GLY A 167 5.15 7.78 -17.95
CA GLY A 167 5.13 9.12 -18.55
C GLY A 167 6.53 9.71 -18.78
N GLY A 168 6.54 10.95 -19.27
CA GLY A 168 7.74 11.66 -19.69
C GLY A 168 8.17 11.29 -21.11
N ALA A 169 8.37 12.28 -21.98
CA ALA A 169 8.65 12.05 -23.40
C ALA A 169 9.92 11.20 -23.64
N GLU A 170 10.89 11.29 -22.74
CA GLU A 170 12.17 10.60 -22.84
C GLU A 170 12.18 9.19 -22.23
N THR A 171 11.11 8.81 -21.52
CA THR A 171 11.03 7.48 -20.94
C THR A 171 10.88 6.41 -22.02
N LYS A 172 11.78 5.44 -22.04
CA LYS A 172 11.79 4.32 -22.99
C LYS A 172 11.82 3.00 -22.23
N PRO A 173 11.06 1.97 -22.66
CA PRO A 173 11.11 0.66 -22.06
C PRO A 173 12.46 -0.02 -22.35
N THR A 174 13.03 -0.64 -21.29
CA THR A 174 14.22 -1.50 -21.40
C THR A 174 13.89 -2.98 -21.27
N SER A 175 12.62 -3.32 -21.07
CA SER A 175 12.14 -4.69 -20.96
C SER A 175 10.85 -4.89 -21.77
N ALA A 176 10.50 -6.13 -22.03
CA ALA A 176 9.24 -6.48 -22.69
C ALA A 176 8.02 -6.19 -21.79
N ASN A 177 6.85 -6.04 -22.40
CA ASN A 177 5.56 -5.97 -21.73
C ASN A 177 4.71 -7.22 -22.09
N PRO A 178 4.41 -8.13 -21.14
CA PRO A 178 4.88 -8.17 -19.74
C PRO A 178 6.32 -8.69 -19.62
N SER A 179 6.94 -8.40 -18.48
CA SER A 179 8.25 -8.95 -18.13
C SER A 179 8.24 -9.55 -16.71
N LYS A 180 9.19 -10.46 -16.44
CA LYS A 180 9.39 -11.08 -15.12
C LYS A 180 10.71 -10.63 -14.55
N HIS A 181 10.71 -10.25 -13.29
CA HIS A 181 11.89 -9.78 -12.60
C HIS A 181 12.03 -10.46 -11.23
N VAL A 182 13.26 -10.66 -10.79
CA VAL A 182 13.57 -11.30 -9.52
C VAL A 182 14.56 -10.43 -8.76
N LEU A 183 14.23 -10.09 -7.52
CA LEU A 183 15.17 -9.47 -6.60
C LEU A 183 15.97 -10.54 -5.86
N LYS A 184 17.24 -10.24 -5.57
CA LYS A 184 17.98 -10.98 -4.56
C LYS A 184 17.29 -10.79 -3.22
N ARG A 185 16.76 -11.87 -2.67
CA ARG A 185 16.01 -11.84 -1.43
C ARG A 185 16.96 -11.77 -0.24
N THR A 186 16.67 -10.88 0.70
CA THR A 186 17.23 -10.99 2.04
C THR A 186 16.51 -12.12 2.76
N LYS A 187 17.25 -12.99 3.44
CA LYS A 187 16.67 -14.08 4.26
C LYS A 187 16.12 -13.57 5.59
N THR A 188 16.35 -12.32 5.91
CA THR A 188 15.98 -11.72 7.20
C THR A 188 14.53 -11.25 7.15
N GLU A 189 13.74 -11.75 8.07
CA GLU A 189 12.37 -11.30 8.29
C GLU A 189 12.32 -9.81 8.69
N PRO A 190 11.21 -9.12 8.42
CA PRO A 190 11.11 -7.70 8.73
C PRO A 190 11.28 -7.44 10.23
N SER A 191 12.31 -6.69 10.60
CA SER A 191 12.52 -6.22 11.96
C SER A 191 11.68 -4.99 12.31
N ASN A 192 11.10 -4.34 11.30
CA ASN A 192 10.38 -3.07 11.41
C ASN A 192 8.85 -3.24 11.40
N ALA A 193 8.33 -4.44 11.64
CA ALA A 193 6.91 -4.61 11.84
C ALA A 193 6.46 -3.75 13.03
N PRO A 194 5.29 -3.07 12.94
CA PRO A 194 4.74 -2.39 14.10
C PRO A 194 4.68 -3.35 15.27
N LEU A 195 5.21 -2.96 16.41
CA LEU A 195 5.13 -3.79 17.61
C LEU A 195 3.65 -4.01 17.90
N GLY A 196 3.23 -5.27 17.92
CA GLY A 196 1.90 -5.62 18.42
C GLY A 196 1.77 -5.16 19.87
N ILE A 197 0.58 -4.77 20.28
CA ILE A 197 0.28 -4.51 21.70
C ILE A 197 0.52 -5.83 22.43
N LYS A 198 1.58 -5.90 23.21
CA LYS A 198 1.92 -7.10 24.02
C LYS A 198 1.02 -7.22 25.25
N SER A 199 0.59 -6.11 25.79
CA SER A 199 -0.37 -6.05 26.88
C SER A 199 -1.14 -4.73 26.79
N LEU A 200 -2.42 -4.80 27.10
CA LEU A 200 -3.27 -3.64 27.26
C LEU A 200 -3.73 -3.65 28.72
N ARG A 201 -3.39 -2.58 29.45
CA ARG A 201 -3.93 -2.36 30.79
C ARG A 201 -4.92 -1.21 30.70
N ALA A 202 -6.13 -1.47 31.16
CA ALA A 202 -7.14 -0.46 31.29
C ALA A 202 -7.46 -0.27 32.77
N ARG A 203 -7.50 0.97 33.24
CA ARG A 203 -7.94 1.30 34.61
C ARG A 203 -9.05 2.32 34.54
N PRO A 204 -10.04 2.23 35.45
CA PRO A 204 -11.03 3.29 35.58
C PRO A 204 -10.34 4.59 36.00
N ALA A 205 -10.66 5.68 35.32
CA ALA A 205 -10.40 7.01 35.78
C ALA A 205 -11.69 7.60 36.39
N GLN A 206 -11.59 8.71 37.11
CA GLN A 206 -12.78 9.35 37.66
C GLN A 206 -13.79 9.69 36.55
N GLY A 207 -15.03 9.30 36.73
CA GLY A 207 -16.10 9.43 35.74
C GLY A 207 -16.18 8.25 34.77
N THR A 208 -16.63 8.54 33.56
CA THR A 208 -16.80 7.54 32.45
C THR A 208 -15.55 7.37 31.59
N THR A 209 -14.41 7.91 32.02
CA THR A 209 -13.16 7.88 31.25
C THR A 209 -12.39 6.60 31.52
N LEU A 210 -11.95 5.92 30.47
CA LEU A 210 -11.03 4.79 30.53
C LEU A 210 -9.64 5.27 30.13
N VAL A 211 -8.64 5.07 30.98
CA VAL A 211 -7.25 5.29 30.63
C VAL A 211 -6.65 3.98 30.16
N VAL A 212 -6.06 3.98 28.96
CA VAL A 212 -5.40 2.84 28.34
C VAL A 212 -3.89 3.13 28.31
N GLU A 213 -3.08 2.23 28.91
CA GLU A 213 -1.63 2.32 28.99
C GLU A 213 -0.95 1.21 28.20
#